data_69a20d40916528dc0c5229ad153467d4
#
_entry.id   69a20d40916528dc0c5229ad153467d4
#
_cell.length_a   1.000
_cell.length_b   1.000
_cell.length_c   1.000
_cell.angle_alpha   90.00
_cell.angle_beta   90.00
_cell.angle_gamma   90.00
#
_symmetry.space_group_name_H-M   'P 1'
#
loop_
_entity.id
_entity.type
_entity.pdbx_description
1 polymer ?
#
loop_
_entity_poly.entity_id
_entity_poly.type
_entity_poly.pdbx_seq_one_letter_code
_entity_poly.pdbx_strand_id
1 'polypeptide(L)'
;MTVERSLIAEGVTLGYGDRTIVDSLDLQIPPGKVTTIVGANACGKSTLLKAMARLLTPSAGQVLLDGKSIHRQPTKQVARVLGLLPQSPIAPDGIAVSDLVSRGRHPHQGALSRWTSADDAAVARALDATDVAHLADRPVDELSGGQRQRVWIAMALAQETDVLLLDEPTTFLDISHQIDVLDLLADLNRDRGTTVAMVLHDLNLAARYADHLVAMANGEVIAAGDPAEVLTEDTVRRVFGLDSRVVPDPLTGRPMVIPIGRHHTVAEPEQAQTA
;
A
#
# COMPACT_ATOMS: atom_id res chain seq x y z
N MET A 1 -13.24 20.87 -0.98
CA MET A 1 -12.30 20.91 0.16
C MET A 1 -12.01 19.48 0.52
N THR A 2 -10.80 19.03 0.30
CA THR A 2 -10.34 17.68 0.68
C THR A 2 -10.31 17.61 2.21
N VAL A 3 -10.92 16.61 2.79
CA VAL A 3 -10.90 16.41 4.25
C VAL A 3 -9.59 15.67 4.56
N GLU A 4 -8.65 16.35 5.21
CA GLU A 4 -7.44 15.68 5.69
C GLU A 4 -7.79 14.65 6.75
N ARG A 5 -7.49 13.39 6.49
CA ARG A 5 -7.73 12.27 7.40
C ARG A 5 -6.45 11.87 8.10
N SER A 6 -6.48 11.84 9.41
CA SER A 6 -5.35 11.40 10.23
C SER A 6 -5.50 9.91 10.55
N LEU A 7 -4.49 9.11 10.23
CA LEU A 7 -4.40 7.69 10.58
C LEU A 7 -3.10 7.43 11.33
N ILE A 8 -3.21 7.02 12.61
CA ILE A 8 -2.06 6.89 13.52
C ILE A 8 -2.16 5.55 14.26
N ALA A 9 -1.07 4.83 14.33
CA ALA A 9 -0.84 3.75 15.28
C ALA A 9 -0.05 4.30 16.47
N GLU A 10 -0.58 4.13 17.70
CA GLU A 10 0.04 4.62 18.94
C GLU A 10 0.37 3.42 19.85
N GLY A 11 1.66 3.16 20.06
CA GLY A 11 2.19 2.13 20.95
C GLY A 11 1.61 0.75 20.64
N VAL A 12 1.32 0.42 19.37
CA VAL A 12 0.60 -0.80 19.03
C VAL A 12 1.47 -2.03 19.18
N THR A 13 0.95 -3.03 19.93
CA THR A 13 1.51 -4.39 19.99
C THR A 13 0.58 -5.33 19.22
N LEU A 14 1.12 -6.00 18.21
CA LEU A 14 0.36 -6.82 17.25
C LEU A 14 0.95 -8.23 17.16
N GLY A 15 0.08 -9.22 17.02
CA GLY A 15 0.52 -10.61 16.89
C GLY A 15 -0.62 -11.56 16.55
N TYR A 16 -0.30 -12.86 16.49
CA TYR A 16 -1.23 -13.95 16.25
C TYR A 16 -1.01 -15.03 17.30
N GLY A 17 -2.06 -15.34 18.09
CA GLY A 17 -1.94 -16.20 19.27
C GLY A 17 -0.89 -15.63 20.23
N ASP A 18 0.06 -16.45 20.66
CA ASP A 18 1.11 -16.07 21.61
C ASP A 18 2.34 -15.42 20.94
N ARG A 19 2.34 -15.28 19.61
CA ARG A 19 3.47 -14.72 18.86
C ARG A 19 3.28 -13.23 18.61
N THR A 20 4.07 -12.39 19.26
CA THR A 20 4.19 -10.97 18.96
C THR A 20 5.01 -10.78 17.66
N ILE A 21 4.51 -9.96 16.76
CA ILE A 21 5.13 -9.60 15.47
C ILE A 21 5.63 -8.15 15.48
N VAL A 22 4.85 -7.25 16.08
CA VAL A 22 5.16 -5.83 16.25
C VAL A 22 4.97 -5.52 17.73
N ASP A 23 5.92 -4.83 18.33
CA ASP A 23 5.87 -4.48 19.74
C ASP A 23 6.03 -2.97 19.94
N SER A 24 5.04 -2.38 20.63
CA SER A 24 5.01 -0.95 21.02
C SER A 24 5.36 0.04 19.90
N LEU A 25 4.82 -0.17 18.68
CA LEU A 25 5.15 0.62 17.50
C LEU A 25 4.27 1.87 17.39
N ASP A 26 4.92 3.00 17.11
CA ASP A 26 4.29 4.25 16.73
C ASP A 26 4.49 4.52 15.24
N LEU A 27 3.41 4.85 14.52
CA LEU A 27 3.47 5.26 13.13
C LEU A 27 2.31 6.20 12.79
N GLN A 28 2.63 7.32 12.18
CA GLN A 28 1.64 8.21 11.56
C GLN A 28 1.73 8.11 10.03
N ILE A 29 0.58 7.94 9.37
CA ILE A 29 0.45 8.09 7.92
C ILE A 29 0.13 9.56 7.63
N PRO A 30 1.01 10.30 6.95
CA PRO A 30 0.78 11.70 6.61
C PRO A 30 -0.46 11.86 5.72
N PRO A 31 -1.42 12.74 6.09
CA PRO A 31 -2.62 12.95 5.29
C PRO A 31 -2.31 13.54 3.92
N GLY A 32 -3.07 13.13 2.90
CA GLY A 32 -2.95 13.63 1.54
C GLY A 32 -1.63 13.27 0.84
N LYS A 33 -0.88 12.30 1.36
CA LYS A 33 0.40 11.84 0.80
C LYS A 33 0.37 10.38 0.39
N VAL A 34 1.30 10.01 -0.48
CA VAL A 34 1.61 8.62 -0.80
C VAL A 34 2.72 8.13 0.15
N THR A 35 2.37 7.20 1.03
CA THR A 35 3.30 6.53 1.94
C THR A 35 3.61 5.14 1.43
N THR A 36 4.89 4.79 1.28
CA THR A 36 5.30 3.42 0.99
C THR A 36 5.97 2.78 2.21
N ILE A 37 5.60 1.53 2.50
CA ILE A 37 6.15 0.74 3.59
C ILE A 37 7.01 -0.36 2.99
N VAL A 38 8.30 -0.35 3.30
CA VAL A 38 9.28 -1.33 2.81
C VAL A 38 9.92 -2.09 3.97
N GLY A 39 10.46 -3.27 3.69
CA GLY A 39 11.14 -4.09 4.69
C GLY A 39 11.23 -5.55 4.27
N ALA A 40 12.06 -6.33 4.94
CA ALA A 40 12.23 -7.75 4.69
C ALA A 40 10.90 -8.53 4.85
N ASN A 41 10.83 -9.73 4.26
CA ASN A 41 9.65 -10.58 4.42
C ASN A 41 9.44 -10.93 5.90
N ALA A 42 8.17 -11.02 6.30
CA ALA A 42 7.75 -11.33 7.66
C ALA A 42 8.19 -10.32 8.77
N CYS A 43 8.64 -9.10 8.41
CA CYS A 43 9.01 -8.06 9.39
C CYS A 43 7.81 -7.31 10.01
N GLY A 44 6.55 -7.64 9.65
CA GLY A 44 5.36 -7.07 10.29
C GLY A 44 4.56 -6.07 9.43
N LYS A 45 4.97 -5.73 8.19
CA LYS A 45 4.29 -4.74 7.32
C LYS A 45 2.78 -5.01 7.14
N SER A 46 2.44 -6.20 6.66
CA SER A 46 1.03 -6.60 6.44
C SER A 46 0.25 -6.71 7.75
N THR A 47 0.92 -7.08 8.86
CA THR A 47 0.31 -7.13 10.19
C THR A 47 -0.05 -5.72 10.67
N LEU A 48 0.84 -4.76 10.50
CA LEU A 48 0.61 -3.35 10.80
C LEU A 48 -0.53 -2.80 9.93
N LEU A 49 -0.48 -3.03 8.62
CA LEU A 49 -1.53 -2.56 7.69
C LEU A 49 -2.91 -3.12 8.04
N LYS A 50 -3.01 -4.41 8.42
CA LYS A 50 -4.25 -5.03 8.89
C LYS A 50 -4.77 -4.40 10.18
N ALA A 51 -3.88 -4.02 11.11
CA ALA A 51 -4.28 -3.33 12.33
C ALA A 51 -4.79 -1.92 12.01
N MET A 52 -4.10 -1.17 11.13
CA MET A 52 -4.52 0.15 10.67
C MET A 52 -5.85 0.10 9.91
N ALA A 53 -6.14 -1.01 9.24
CA ALA A 53 -7.42 -1.27 8.56
C ALA A 53 -8.52 -1.86 9.48
N ARG A 54 -8.28 -1.97 10.78
CA ARG A 54 -9.21 -2.57 11.75
C ARG A 54 -9.45 -4.08 11.57
N LEU A 55 -8.66 -4.78 10.76
CA LEU A 55 -8.78 -6.24 10.59
C LEU A 55 -8.06 -7.02 11.68
N LEU A 56 -7.11 -6.40 12.38
CA LEU A 56 -6.41 -6.97 13.52
C LEU A 56 -6.53 -6.01 14.70
N THR A 57 -6.98 -6.52 15.85
CA THR A 57 -7.07 -5.75 17.09
C THR A 57 -5.72 -5.77 17.80
N PRO A 58 -5.11 -4.62 18.13
CA PRO A 58 -3.90 -4.57 18.93
C PRO A 58 -4.12 -5.19 20.32
N SER A 59 -3.14 -5.94 20.83
CA SER A 59 -3.13 -6.44 22.22
C SER A 59 -2.79 -5.33 23.22
N ALA A 60 -2.01 -4.31 22.76
CA ALA A 60 -1.74 -3.07 23.50
C ALA A 60 -1.66 -1.90 22.51
N GLY A 61 -1.81 -0.68 23.01
CA GLY A 61 -1.87 0.52 22.20
C GLY A 61 -3.21 0.66 21.46
N GLN A 62 -3.24 1.53 20.46
CA GLN A 62 -4.46 1.77 19.67
C GLN A 62 -4.16 2.32 18.28
N VAL A 63 -5.10 2.13 17.36
CA VAL A 63 -5.11 2.82 16.06
C VAL A 63 -6.16 3.92 16.09
N LEU A 64 -5.78 5.13 15.73
CA LEU A 64 -6.63 6.30 15.67
C LEU A 64 -6.94 6.69 14.22
N LEU A 65 -8.22 6.90 13.92
CA LEU A 65 -8.70 7.56 12.72
C LEU A 65 -9.37 8.86 13.13
N ASP A 66 -8.82 9.99 12.69
CA ASP A 66 -9.28 11.35 13.08
C ASP A 66 -9.32 11.53 14.63
N GLY A 67 -8.28 11.08 15.32
CA GLY A 67 -8.13 11.20 16.78
C GLY A 67 -9.05 10.27 17.58
N LYS A 68 -9.82 9.39 16.94
CA LYS A 68 -10.72 8.43 17.61
C LYS A 68 -10.26 7.00 17.34
N SER A 69 -10.27 6.16 18.40
CA SER A 69 -9.93 4.74 18.23
C SER A 69 -10.80 4.10 17.15
N ILE A 70 -10.15 3.52 16.14
CA ILE A 70 -10.81 2.92 14.98
C ILE A 70 -11.75 1.77 15.38
N HIS A 71 -11.42 1.05 16.46
CA HIS A 71 -12.23 -0.06 16.97
C HIS A 71 -13.50 0.39 17.71
N ARG A 72 -13.56 1.66 18.17
CA ARG A 72 -14.73 2.23 18.84
C ARG A 72 -15.69 2.93 17.87
N GLN A 73 -15.32 3.09 16.61
CA GLN A 73 -16.17 3.70 15.59
C GLN A 73 -17.07 2.64 14.93
N PRO A 74 -18.28 2.99 14.43
CA PRO A 74 -19.12 2.07 13.66
C PRO A 74 -18.38 1.57 12.41
N THR A 75 -18.38 0.26 12.14
CA THR A 75 -17.64 -0.35 11.03
C THR A 75 -17.94 0.31 9.69
N LYS A 76 -19.22 0.59 9.43
CA LYS A 76 -19.64 1.22 8.18
C LYS A 76 -19.14 2.66 8.03
N GLN A 77 -19.02 3.39 9.13
CA GLN A 77 -18.47 4.73 9.13
C GLN A 77 -16.97 4.72 8.79
N VAL A 78 -16.22 3.79 9.39
CA VAL A 78 -14.80 3.59 9.06
C VAL A 78 -14.65 3.18 7.59
N ALA A 79 -15.45 2.23 7.10
CA ALA A 79 -15.38 1.75 5.73
C ALA A 79 -15.78 2.79 4.66
N ARG A 80 -16.42 3.90 5.03
CA ARG A 80 -16.64 5.04 4.11
C ARG A 80 -15.44 5.96 3.99
N VAL A 81 -14.51 5.87 4.92
CA VAL A 81 -13.33 6.74 4.99
C VAL A 81 -12.06 6.01 4.62
N LEU A 82 -11.98 4.72 4.97
CA LEU A 82 -10.79 3.90 4.81
C LEU A 82 -11.11 2.64 4.02
N GLY A 83 -10.44 2.48 2.88
CA GLY A 83 -10.43 1.30 2.04
C GLY A 83 -9.19 0.45 2.28
N LEU A 84 -9.31 -0.86 2.08
CA LEU A 84 -8.18 -1.79 2.14
C LEU A 84 -8.21 -2.76 0.97
N LEU A 85 -7.07 -2.91 0.29
CA LEU A 85 -6.75 -4.04 -0.56
C LEU A 85 -5.79 -4.97 0.20
N PRO A 86 -6.23 -6.16 0.64
CA PRO A 86 -5.34 -7.13 1.31
C PRO A 86 -4.47 -7.87 0.27
N GLN A 87 -3.36 -8.45 0.71
CA GLN A 87 -2.40 -9.18 -0.14
C GLN A 87 -3.04 -10.35 -0.90
N SER A 88 -3.96 -11.09 -0.29
CA SER A 88 -4.59 -12.28 -0.88
C SER A 88 -6.11 -12.20 -0.69
N PRO A 89 -6.82 -11.37 -1.47
CA PRO A 89 -8.25 -11.28 -1.39
C PRO A 89 -8.93 -12.51 -1.99
N ILE A 90 -10.09 -12.89 -1.42
CA ILE A 90 -10.89 -14.06 -1.84
C ILE A 90 -12.20 -13.59 -2.44
N ALA A 91 -12.50 -14.04 -3.65
CA ALA A 91 -13.79 -13.85 -4.30
C ALA A 91 -14.65 -15.12 -4.15
N PRO A 92 -15.98 -15.01 -4.12
CA PRO A 92 -16.86 -16.14 -4.32
C PRO A 92 -16.67 -16.76 -5.71
N ASP A 93 -16.78 -18.09 -5.79
CA ASP A 93 -16.66 -18.82 -7.06
C ASP A 93 -17.69 -18.32 -8.07
N GLY A 94 -17.26 -18.16 -9.31
CA GLY A 94 -18.11 -17.76 -10.43
C GLY A 94 -18.63 -16.32 -10.38
N ILE A 95 -18.19 -15.47 -9.47
CA ILE A 95 -18.62 -14.06 -9.42
C ILE A 95 -18.13 -13.29 -10.63
N ALA A 96 -18.99 -12.51 -11.27
CA ALA A 96 -18.60 -11.62 -12.36
C ALA A 96 -17.74 -10.46 -11.84
N VAL A 97 -16.85 -9.94 -12.70
CA VAL A 97 -15.99 -8.79 -12.39
C VAL A 97 -16.81 -7.59 -11.94
N SER A 98 -17.86 -7.22 -12.68
CA SER A 98 -18.75 -6.10 -12.34
C SER A 98 -19.42 -6.26 -10.97
N ASP A 99 -19.84 -7.48 -10.62
CA ASP A 99 -20.45 -7.79 -9.33
C ASP A 99 -19.43 -7.70 -8.19
N LEU A 100 -18.20 -8.17 -8.41
CA LEU A 100 -17.15 -8.04 -7.41
C LEU A 100 -16.80 -6.57 -7.15
N VAL A 101 -16.59 -5.79 -8.21
CA VAL A 101 -16.26 -4.35 -8.09
C VAL A 101 -17.40 -3.58 -7.42
N SER A 102 -18.64 -3.94 -7.72
CA SER A 102 -19.84 -3.37 -7.09
C SER A 102 -19.88 -3.56 -5.57
N ARG A 103 -19.24 -4.58 -5.02
CA ARG A 103 -19.11 -4.78 -3.56
C ARG A 103 -18.34 -3.66 -2.88
N GLY A 104 -17.47 -2.94 -3.59
CA GLY A 104 -16.83 -1.74 -3.09
C GLY A 104 -17.83 -0.67 -2.64
N ARG A 105 -19.05 -0.67 -3.18
CA ARG A 105 -20.12 0.28 -2.82
C ARG A 105 -20.90 -0.07 -1.55
N HIS A 106 -20.73 -1.29 -0.98
CA HIS A 106 -21.46 -1.72 0.22
C HIS A 106 -21.43 -0.71 1.40
N PRO A 107 -20.32 -0.03 1.72
CA PRO A 107 -20.32 0.96 2.80
C PRO A 107 -21.27 2.15 2.55
N HIS A 108 -21.56 2.48 1.28
CA HIS A 108 -22.43 3.59 0.91
C HIS A 108 -23.90 3.21 0.94
N GLN A 109 -24.23 1.92 0.86
CA GLN A 109 -25.61 1.44 0.87
C GLN A 109 -26.19 1.40 2.29
N GLY A 110 -27.44 1.85 2.47
CA GLY A 110 -28.21 1.73 3.71
C GLY A 110 -28.96 0.39 3.77
N ALA A 111 -29.52 0.03 4.92
CA ALA A 111 -30.36 -1.17 5.05
C ALA A 111 -31.61 -1.14 4.14
N LEU A 112 -32.08 0.07 3.77
CA LEU A 112 -33.20 0.33 2.88
C LEU A 112 -32.78 1.12 1.64
N SER A 113 -31.50 1.41 1.47
CA SER A 113 -30.97 2.17 0.34
C SER A 113 -30.92 1.28 -0.89
N ARG A 114 -31.54 1.73 -1.97
CA ARG A 114 -31.44 1.10 -3.27
C ARG A 114 -30.12 1.50 -3.94
N TRP A 115 -29.65 0.67 -4.83
CA TRP A 115 -28.58 0.99 -5.76
C TRP A 115 -28.90 2.26 -6.54
N THR A 116 -27.94 3.13 -6.74
CA THR A 116 -28.14 4.44 -7.36
C THR A 116 -27.26 4.59 -8.61
N SER A 117 -27.63 5.54 -9.50
CA SER A 117 -26.79 5.88 -10.64
C SER A 117 -25.40 6.40 -10.26
N ALA A 118 -25.23 6.93 -9.05
CA ALA A 118 -23.91 7.31 -8.52
C ALA A 118 -23.06 6.08 -8.24
N ASP A 119 -23.66 4.97 -7.78
CA ASP A 119 -22.97 3.69 -7.58
C ASP A 119 -22.54 3.09 -8.92
N ASP A 120 -23.43 3.09 -9.94
CA ASP A 120 -23.09 2.66 -11.30
C ASP A 120 -21.90 3.47 -11.85
N ALA A 121 -21.94 4.79 -11.70
CA ALA A 121 -20.89 5.68 -12.17
C ALA A 121 -19.56 5.44 -11.44
N ALA A 122 -19.57 5.14 -10.12
CA ALA A 122 -18.37 4.83 -9.36
C ALA A 122 -17.74 3.50 -9.79
N VAL A 123 -18.57 2.48 -10.02
CA VAL A 123 -18.12 1.17 -10.53
C VAL A 123 -17.54 1.30 -11.94
N ALA A 124 -18.24 2.00 -12.85
CA ALA A 124 -17.74 2.22 -14.21
C ALA A 124 -16.38 2.93 -14.22
N ARG A 125 -16.26 4.04 -13.47
CA ARG A 125 -14.97 4.76 -13.33
C ARG A 125 -13.86 3.87 -12.80
N ALA A 126 -14.14 3.00 -11.84
CA ALA A 126 -13.15 2.10 -11.26
C ALA A 126 -12.69 1.04 -12.26
N LEU A 127 -13.63 0.46 -13.04
CA LEU A 127 -13.34 -0.52 -14.09
C LEU A 127 -12.50 0.11 -15.22
N ASP A 128 -12.86 1.32 -15.66
CA ASP A 128 -12.13 2.04 -16.70
C ASP A 128 -10.72 2.41 -16.24
N ALA A 129 -10.59 2.95 -15.01
CA ALA A 129 -9.31 3.38 -14.46
C ALA A 129 -8.29 2.24 -14.30
N THR A 130 -8.75 1.00 -14.16
CA THR A 130 -7.89 -0.18 -14.04
C THR A 130 -7.82 -1.01 -15.32
N ASP A 131 -8.37 -0.50 -16.43
CA ASP A 131 -8.42 -1.18 -17.74
C ASP A 131 -8.98 -2.61 -17.66
N VAL A 132 -10.09 -2.80 -16.93
CA VAL A 132 -10.78 -4.09 -16.81
C VAL A 132 -12.26 -4.03 -17.22
N ALA A 133 -12.73 -2.89 -17.76
CA ALA A 133 -14.12 -2.74 -18.18
C ALA A 133 -14.53 -3.78 -19.23
N HIS A 134 -13.63 -4.16 -20.13
CA HIS A 134 -13.84 -5.19 -21.15
C HIS A 134 -14.01 -6.62 -20.57
N LEU A 135 -13.73 -6.82 -19.27
CA LEU A 135 -13.86 -8.08 -18.56
C LEU A 135 -15.09 -8.11 -17.63
N ALA A 136 -15.95 -7.08 -17.65
CA ALA A 136 -17.01 -6.85 -16.66
C ALA A 136 -17.92 -8.06 -16.42
N ASP A 137 -18.26 -8.81 -17.48
CA ASP A 137 -19.17 -9.96 -17.41
C ASP A 137 -18.45 -11.31 -17.23
N ARG A 138 -17.11 -11.31 -17.16
CA ARG A 138 -16.33 -12.55 -16.98
C ARG A 138 -16.27 -12.96 -15.51
N PRO A 139 -16.29 -14.27 -15.21
CA PRO A 139 -15.97 -14.79 -13.89
C PRO A 139 -14.54 -14.44 -13.46
N VAL A 140 -14.37 -14.02 -12.20
CA VAL A 140 -13.06 -13.59 -11.65
C VAL A 140 -12.05 -14.74 -11.59
N ASP A 141 -12.50 -15.96 -11.40
CA ASP A 141 -11.71 -17.19 -11.37
C ASP A 141 -11.10 -17.57 -12.72
N GLU A 142 -11.70 -17.11 -13.84
CA GLU A 142 -11.16 -17.30 -15.20
C GLU A 142 -10.08 -16.28 -15.59
N LEU A 143 -9.79 -15.30 -14.75
CA LEU A 143 -8.83 -14.22 -15.04
C LEU A 143 -7.39 -14.65 -14.77
N SER A 144 -6.44 -14.08 -15.54
CA SER A 144 -5.02 -14.15 -15.20
C SER A 144 -4.73 -13.49 -13.85
N GLY A 145 -3.60 -13.80 -13.22
CA GLY A 145 -3.20 -13.18 -11.96
C GLY A 145 -3.19 -11.65 -12.01
N GLY A 146 -2.62 -11.08 -13.08
CA GLY A 146 -2.57 -9.63 -13.28
C GLY A 146 -3.94 -9.00 -13.52
N GLN A 147 -4.81 -9.63 -14.34
CA GLN A 147 -6.18 -9.17 -14.52
C GLN A 147 -6.95 -9.20 -13.20
N ARG A 148 -6.83 -10.27 -12.44
CA ARG A 148 -7.47 -10.42 -11.13
C ARG A 148 -7.01 -9.35 -10.15
N GLN A 149 -5.72 -9.04 -10.13
CA GLN A 149 -5.17 -7.97 -9.28
C GLN A 149 -5.77 -6.61 -9.63
N ARG A 150 -5.87 -6.26 -10.91
CA ARG A 150 -6.49 -5.01 -11.36
C ARG A 150 -7.98 -4.93 -11.00
N VAL A 151 -8.72 -6.03 -11.05
CA VAL A 151 -10.13 -6.10 -10.61
C VAL A 151 -10.26 -5.83 -9.10
N TRP A 152 -9.36 -6.36 -8.28
CA TRP A 152 -9.35 -6.07 -6.85
C TRP A 152 -9.02 -4.61 -6.54
N ILE A 153 -8.11 -4.01 -7.30
CA ILE A 153 -7.82 -2.56 -7.22
C ILE A 153 -9.08 -1.77 -7.62
N ALA A 154 -9.76 -2.16 -8.71
CA ALA A 154 -11.02 -1.55 -9.11
C ALA A 154 -12.07 -1.58 -7.98
N MET A 155 -12.22 -2.71 -7.28
CA MET A 155 -13.13 -2.81 -6.15
C MET A 155 -12.76 -1.85 -5.02
N ALA A 156 -11.46 -1.72 -4.69
CA ALA A 156 -10.98 -0.78 -3.69
C ALA A 156 -11.23 0.68 -4.10
N LEU A 157 -11.00 1.02 -5.38
CA LEU A 157 -11.27 2.36 -5.94
C LEU A 157 -12.77 2.69 -6.00
N ALA A 158 -13.62 1.70 -6.31
CA ALA A 158 -15.09 1.89 -6.32
C ALA A 158 -15.64 2.28 -4.95
N GLN A 159 -14.92 1.98 -3.87
CA GLN A 159 -15.29 2.39 -2.52
C GLN A 159 -15.19 3.91 -2.30
N GLU A 160 -14.38 4.63 -3.10
CA GLU A 160 -14.18 6.10 -3.06
C GLU A 160 -13.91 6.61 -1.64
N THR A 161 -12.86 6.10 -1.00
CA THR A 161 -12.45 6.47 0.36
C THR A 161 -11.39 7.56 0.37
N ASP A 162 -11.33 8.33 1.47
CA ASP A 162 -10.31 9.38 1.69
C ASP A 162 -8.92 8.78 2.02
N VAL A 163 -8.90 7.56 2.58
CA VAL A 163 -7.68 6.80 2.92
C VAL A 163 -7.74 5.45 2.22
N LEU A 164 -6.67 5.07 1.54
CA LEU A 164 -6.54 3.79 0.84
C LEU A 164 -5.28 3.07 1.31
N LEU A 165 -5.47 1.89 1.89
CA LEU A 165 -4.39 0.99 2.31
C LEU A 165 -4.28 -0.16 1.32
N LEU A 166 -3.05 -0.46 0.84
CA LEU A 166 -2.82 -1.52 -0.14
C LEU A 166 -1.66 -2.42 0.32
N ASP A 167 -1.94 -3.69 0.47
CA ASP A 167 -0.95 -4.69 0.85
C ASP A 167 -0.43 -5.39 -0.41
N GLU A 168 0.74 -4.96 -0.91
CA GLU A 168 1.42 -5.47 -2.10
C GLU A 168 0.57 -5.38 -3.40
N PRO A 169 0.11 -4.17 -3.78
CA PRO A 169 -0.81 -4.01 -4.91
C PRO A 169 -0.22 -4.39 -6.27
N THR A 170 1.11 -4.47 -6.38
CA THR A 170 1.84 -4.77 -7.63
C THR A 170 2.25 -6.23 -7.78
N THR A 171 1.94 -7.09 -6.81
CA THR A 171 2.25 -8.52 -6.87
C THR A 171 1.48 -9.18 -8.01
N PHE A 172 2.13 -10.13 -8.71
CA PHE A 172 1.63 -10.83 -9.91
C PHE A 172 1.48 -9.97 -11.18
N LEU A 173 1.91 -8.72 -11.16
CA LEU A 173 1.92 -7.83 -12.33
C LEU A 173 3.30 -7.85 -12.99
N ASP A 174 3.34 -7.77 -14.31
CA ASP A 174 4.56 -7.43 -15.04
C ASP A 174 4.92 -5.94 -14.85
N ILE A 175 6.13 -5.57 -15.27
CA ILE A 175 6.67 -4.23 -15.01
C ILE A 175 5.77 -3.11 -15.56
N SER A 176 5.20 -3.28 -16.76
CA SER A 176 4.33 -2.26 -17.35
C SER A 176 3.08 -2.04 -16.51
N HIS A 177 2.40 -3.11 -16.14
CA HIS A 177 1.20 -3.03 -15.30
C HIS A 177 1.49 -2.58 -13.85
N GLN A 178 2.69 -2.85 -13.31
CA GLN A 178 3.10 -2.29 -12.02
C GLN A 178 3.16 -0.76 -12.09
N ILE A 179 3.75 -0.21 -13.15
CA ILE A 179 3.83 1.23 -13.38
C ILE A 179 2.43 1.82 -13.55
N ASP A 180 1.57 1.21 -14.38
CA ASP A 180 0.19 1.68 -14.61
C ASP A 180 -0.59 1.80 -13.29
N VAL A 181 -0.48 0.79 -12.40
CA VAL A 181 -1.13 0.82 -11.07
C VAL A 181 -0.54 1.90 -10.17
N LEU A 182 0.76 2.07 -10.14
CA LEU A 182 1.40 3.08 -9.29
C LEU A 182 1.11 4.49 -9.80
N ASP A 183 1.10 4.71 -11.11
CA ASP A 183 0.68 5.97 -11.72
C ASP A 183 -0.78 6.29 -11.39
N LEU A 184 -1.69 5.31 -11.50
CA LEU A 184 -3.09 5.47 -11.10
C LEU A 184 -3.25 5.88 -9.63
N LEU A 185 -2.49 5.28 -8.71
CA LEU A 185 -2.53 5.64 -7.29
C LEU A 185 -1.95 7.03 -7.03
N ALA A 186 -0.90 7.42 -7.75
CA ALA A 186 -0.31 8.76 -7.70
C ALA A 186 -1.30 9.80 -8.25
N ASP A 187 -1.98 9.51 -9.36
CA ASP A 187 -3.03 10.37 -9.94
C ASP A 187 -4.20 10.53 -8.97
N LEU A 188 -4.65 9.44 -8.34
CA LEU A 188 -5.72 9.48 -7.32
C LEU A 188 -5.33 10.38 -6.14
N ASN A 189 -4.10 10.28 -5.67
CA ASN A 189 -3.58 11.17 -4.62
C ASN A 189 -3.54 12.62 -5.09
N ARG A 190 -2.94 12.89 -6.24
CA ARG A 190 -2.79 14.26 -6.79
C ARG A 190 -4.14 14.92 -7.06
N ASP A 191 -5.08 14.20 -7.68
CA ASP A 191 -6.32 14.78 -8.20
C ASP A 191 -7.40 14.90 -7.11
N ARG A 192 -7.39 13.98 -6.12
CA ARG A 192 -8.40 13.93 -5.06
C ARG A 192 -7.87 14.18 -3.65
N GLY A 193 -6.54 14.25 -3.49
CA GLY A 193 -5.91 14.34 -2.16
C GLY A 193 -6.10 13.08 -1.32
N THR A 194 -6.38 11.93 -1.94
CA THR A 194 -6.53 10.66 -1.23
C THR A 194 -5.22 10.30 -0.53
N THR A 195 -5.28 10.00 0.75
CA THR A 195 -4.13 9.44 1.50
C THR A 195 -3.92 8.00 1.07
N VAL A 196 -2.76 7.68 0.53
CA VAL A 196 -2.41 6.32 0.09
C VAL A 196 -1.30 5.77 0.98
N ALA A 197 -1.48 4.58 1.55
CA ALA A 197 -0.41 3.85 2.20
C ALA A 197 -0.31 2.44 1.62
N MET A 198 0.86 2.07 1.08
CA MET A 198 1.03 0.79 0.41
C MET A 198 2.33 0.10 0.80
N VAL A 199 2.26 -1.22 0.90
CA VAL A 199 3.43 -2.08 1.05
C VAL A 199 3.98 -2.38 -0.33
N LEU A 200 5.28 -2.15 -0.54
CA LEU A 200 5.97 -2.50 -1.78
C LEU A 200 7.22 -3.33 -1.48
N HIS A 201 7.58 -4.24 -2.41
CA HIS A 201 8.82 -5.01 -2.35
C HIS A 201 9.96 -4.37 -3.12
N ASP A 202 9.68 -3.68 -4.22
CA ASP A 202 10.68 -2.98 -5.02
C ASP A 202 11.01 -1.64 -4.37
N LEU A 203 12.28 -1.50 -3.91
CA LEU A 203 12.75 -0.30 -3.23
C LEU A 203 12.80 0.92 -4.16
N ASN A 204 13.10 0.70 -5.44
CA ASN A 204 13.23 1.78 -6.41
C ASN A 204 11.85 2.33 -6.79
N LEU A 205 10.87 1.45 -6.97
CA LEU A 205 9.47 1.87 -7.15
C LEU A 205 8.93 2.52 -5.87
N ALA A 206 9.22 1.96 -4.70
CA ALA A 206 8.79 2.55 -3.43
C ALA A 206 9.31 3.98 -3.26
N ALA A 207 10.60 4.22 -3.53
CA ALA A 207 11.19 5.55 -3.44
C ALA A 207 10.67 6.52 -4.51
N ARG A 208 10.43 6.02 -5.73
CA ARG A 208 9.97 6.84 -6.85
C ARG A 208 8.57 7.42 -6.63
N TYR A 209 7.66 6.62 -6.08
CA TYR A 209 6.25 6.98 -5.92
C TYR A 209 5.90 7.54 -4.54
N ALA A 210 6.78 7.43 -3.53
CA ALA A 210 6.50 7.91 -2.19
C ALA A 210 6.77 9.42 -2.01
N ASP A 211 5.86 10.07 -1.27
CA ASP A 211 6.14 11.32 -0.58
C ASP A 211 6.71 11.05 0.81
N HIS A 212 6.40 9.87 1.37
CA HIS A 212 6.83 9.43 2.69
C HIS A 212 7.17 7.95 2.65
N LEU A 213 8.37 7.58 3.06
CA LEU A 213 8.84 6.19 3.07
C LEU A 213 9.03 5.72 4.50
N VAL A 214 8.55 4.49 4.78
CA VAL A 214 8.70 3.83 6.09
C VAL A 214 9.48 2.54 5.88
N ALA A 215 10.64 2.43 6.49
CA ALA A 215 11.49 1.25 6.47
C ALA A 215 11.32 0.44 7.76
N MET A 216 10.89 -0.81 7.65
CA MET A 216 10.61 -1.70 8.79
C MET A 216 11.54 -2.91 8.82
N ALA A 217 11.96 -3.29 10.03
CA ALA A 217 12.65 -4.55 10.29
C ALA A 217 12.25 -5.08 11.67
N ASN A 218 12.10 -6.40 11.79
CA ASN A 218 11.87 -7.09 13.09
C ASN A 218 10.69 -6.52 13.91
N GLY A 219 9.64 -6.04 13.27
CA GLY A 219 8.48 -5.47 13.94
C GLY A 219 8.61 -4.00 14.35
N GLU A 220 9.70 -3.34 13.99
CA GLU A 220 10.00 -1.95 14.34
C GLU A 220 10.10 -1.06 13.10
N VAL A 221 9.84 0.24 13.28
CA VAL A 221 10.16 1.28 12.28
C VAL A 221 11.62 1.68 12.46
N ILE A 222 12.47 1.38 11.48
CA ILE A 222 13.90 1.72 11.49
C ILE A 222 14.14 3.16 11.07
N ALA A 223 13.37 3.62 10.07
CA ALA A 223 13.40 5.01 9.60
C ALA A 223 12.06 5.34 8.93
N ALA A 224 11.62 6.60 9.03
CA ALA A 224 10.44 7.11 8.35
C ALA A 224 10.65 8.59 8.00
N GLY A 225 10.27 9.00 6.78
CA GLY A 225 10.46 10.38 6.31
C GLY A 225 10.50 10.50 4.79
N ASP A 226 11.20 11.54 4.31
CA ASP A 226 11.45 11.71 2.88
C ASP A 226 12.25 10.51 2.34
N PRO A 227 11.90 9.96 1.17
CA PRO A 227 12.64 8.84 0.59
C PRO A 227 14.16 9.05 0.50
N ALA A 228 14.62 10.28 0.22
CA ALA A 228 16.06 10.57 0.13
C ALA A 228 16.78 10.51 1.49
N GLU A 229 16.07 10.77 2.58
CA GLU A 229 16.61 10.67 3.94
C GLU A 229 16.54 9.23 4.47
N VAL A 230 15.50 8.49 4.12
CA VAL A 230 15.24 7.14 4.62
C VAL A 230 16.03 6.09 3.85
N LEU A 231 16.05 6.16 2.51
CA LEU A 231 16.67 5.14 1.66
C LEU A 231 18.16 5.40 1.49
N THR A 232 18.95 5.04 2.51
CA THR A 232 20.42 5.13 2.55
C THR A 232 21.04 3.74 2.50
N GLU A 233 22.34 3.65 2.17
CA GLU A 233 23.10 2.38 2.19
C GLU A 233 23.03 1.72 3.58
N ASP A 234 23.07 2.51 4.67
CA ASP A 234 22.94 2.00 6.03
C ASP A 234 21.55 1.43 6.31
N THR A 235 20.50 2.14 5.93
CA THR A 235 19.13 1.65 6.09
C THR A 235 18.90 0.37 5.29
N VAL A 236 19.37 0.29 4.04
CA VAL A 236 19.26 -0.92 3.22
C VAL A 236 19.99 -2.09 3.89
N ARG A 237 21.20 -1.86 4.43
CA ARG A 237 21.94 -2.91 5.15
C ARG A 237 21.22 -3.36 6.42
N ARG A 238 20.70 -2.43 7.22
CA ARG A 238 20.00 -2.74 8.49
C ARG A 238 18.69 -3.48 8.25
N VAL A 239 17.93 -3.09 7.22
CA VAL A 239 16.58 -3.62 6.96
C VAL A 239 16.62 -4.91 6.15
N PHE A 240 17.52 -5.01 5.17
CA PHE A 240 17.55 -6.13 4.21
C PHE A 240 18.80 -7.01 4.32
N GLY A 241 19.81 -6.60 5.13
CA GLY A 241 21.09 -7.31 5.21
C GLY A 241 21.87 -7.28 3.88
N LEU A 242 21.63 -6.25 3.06
CA LEU A 242 22.16 -6.14 1.70
C LEU A 242 23.10 -4.94 1.58
N ASP A 243 24.31 -5.20 1.09
CA ASP A 243 25.21 -4.12 0.68
C ASP A 243 24.72 -3.53 -0.65
N SER A 244 24.72 -2.21 -0.73
CA SER A 244 24.22 -1.48 -1.89
C SER A 244 24.95 -0.16 -2.09
N ARG A 245 24.79 0.43 -3.28
CA ARG A 245 25.00 1.85 -3.52
C ARG A 245 23.65 2.53 -3.68
N VAL A 246 23.52 3.71 -3.14
CA VAL A 246 22.34 4.56 -3.33
C VAL A 246 22.76 5.79 -4.14
N VAL A 247 22.16 5.93 -5.30
CA VAL A 247 22.45 7.01 -6.26
C VAL A 247 21.16 7.71 -6.67
N PRO A 248 21.22 8.96 -7.17
CA PRO A 248 20.03 9.59 -7.73
C PRO A 248 19.54 8.84 -8.99
N ASP A 249 18.25 8.57 -9.07
CA ASP A 249 17.59 8.09 -10.30
C ASP A 249 17.73 9.18 -11.39
N PRO A 250 18.30 8.87 -12.57
CA PRO A 250 18.56 9.86 -13.61
C PRO A 250 17.30 10.51 -14.19
N LEU A 251 16.12 9.93 -14.02
CA LEU A 251 14.85 10.46 -14.54
C LEU A 251 14.12 11.30 -13.50
N THR A 252 14.14 10.90 -12.23
CA THR A 252 13.31 11.50 -11.18
C THR A 252 14.11 12.23 -10.11
N GLY A 253 15.43 11.98 -10.03
CA GLY A 253 16.28 12.47 -8.93
C GLY A 253 16.05 11.78 -7.58
N ARG A 254 15.05 10.88 -7.49
CA ARG A 254 14.77 10.11 -6.27
C ARG A 254 15.88 9.10 -5.98
N PRO A 255 16.07 8.62 -4.74
CA PRO A 255 17.10 7.63 -4.46
C PRO A 255 16.81 6.31 -5.17
N MET A 256 17.84 5.74 -5.77
CA MET A 256 17.83 4.45 -6.45
C MET A 256 18.87 3.52 -5.82
N VAL A 257 18.42 2.36 -5.38
CA VAL A 257 19.26 1.32 -4.77
C VAL A 257 19.83 0.42 -5.86
N ILE A 258 21.16 0.30 -5.87
CA ILE A 258 21.89 -0.65 -6.72
C ILE A 258 22.49 -1.71 -5.79
N PRO A 259 21.97 -2.95 -5.80
CA PRO A 259 22.47 -4.00 -4.93
C PRO A 259 23.88 -4.44 -5.32
N ILE A 260 24.73 -4.67 -4.32
CA ILE A 260 26.08 -5.21 -4.49
C ILE A 260 26.03 -6.71 -4.23
N GLY A 261 26.20 -7.51 -5.28
CA GLY A 261 26.31 -8.97 -5.20
C GLY A 261 27.74 -9.44 -5.08
N ARG A 262 27.93 -10.74 -4.87
CA ARG A 262 29.28 -11.37 -4.82
C ARG A 262 29.99 -11.38 -6.18
N HIS A 263 29.23 -11.24 -7.25
CA HIS A 263 29.72 -11.34 -8.62
C HIS A 263 29.34 -10.08 -9.40
N HIS A 264 30.08 -9.81 -10.46
CA HIS A 264 29.80 -8.70 -11.40
C HIS A 264 29.94 -7.29 -10.78
N THR A 265 30.72 -7.14 -9.72
CA THR A 265 31.17 -5.83 -9.25
C THR A 265 32.42 -5.44 -10.03
N VAL A 266 32.44 -4.22 -10.58
CA VAL A 266 33.66 -3.65 -11.15
C VAL A 266 34.61 -3.38 -9.97
N ALA A 267 35.83 -3.94 -10.01
CA ALA A 267 36.87 -3.58 -9.02
C ALA A 267 37.07 -2.06 -9.05
N GLU A 268 37.10 -1.43 -7.88
CA GLU A 268 37.49 -0.03 -7.80
C GLU A 268 38.87 0.10 -8.47
N PRO A 269 39.08 1.11 -9.36
CA PRO A 269 40.42 1.33 -9.91
C PRO A 269 41.36 1.60 -8.72
N GLU A 270 42.37 0.76 -8.56
CA GLU A 270 43.46 0.98 -7.59
C GLU A 270 43.88 2.44 -7.71
N GLN A 271 43.76 3.20 -6.63
CA GLN A 271 44.29 4.55 -6.57
C GLN A 271 45.78 4.40 -6.84
N ALA A 272 46.21 4.85 -8.03
CA ALA A 272 47.59 4.91 -8.40
C ALA A 272 48.34 5.66 -7.28
N GLN A 273 49.05 4.91 -6.44
CA GLN A 273 50.02 5.46 -5.50
C GLN A 273 51.07 6.14 -6.40
N THR A 274 50.96 7.46 -6.52
CA THR A 274 52.01 8.31 -7.07
C THR A 274 53.15 8.25 -6.08
N ALA A 275 54.24 7.56 -6.45
CA ALA A 275 55.54 7.58 -5.82
C ALA A 275 56.23 8.96 -6.05
#